data_a4c9a2df327197fa79282479c4dba0f5
#
_entry.id   a4c9a2df327197fa79282479c4dba0f5
#
_cell.length_a   1.000
_cell.length_b   1.000
_cell.length_c   1.000
_cell.angle_alpha   90.00
_cell.angle_beta   90.00
_cell.angle_gamma   90.00
#
_symmetry.space_group_name_H-M   'P 1'
#
loop_
_entity.id
_entity.type
_entity.pdbx_description
1 polymer ?
#
loop_
_entity_poly.entity_id
_entity_poly.type
_entity_poly.pdbx_seq_one_letter_code
_entity_poly.pdbx_strand_id
1 'polypeptide(L)'
;MFGFVVNNLSFDIKPGECQGVIGPNGAGKTTTIRMCLGLTAPDAGSVTFHQSGQNTLHMPQDALAIKDKLGIVSQFDSLGPDFSCAENLLVFGRYFGLKDAVIKERIPKLLEFAALTSKADAKLSELSGGMKRRLSLARALVNDPQLLLLDEPTTGLDPQARHLMWERLQRLVQQGKSILLTTHFMDEAERLCNRLLVLDHGKKMTEGRKLDCKPRRQSL
;
A
#
# COMPACT_ATOMS: atom_id res chain seq x y z
N MET A 1 -8.46 22.04 23.01
CA MET A 1 -8.04 22.51 21.66
C MET A 1 -7.92 21.28 20.78
N PHE A 2 -8.85 21.05 19.87
CA PHE A 2 -8.79 19.91 18.96
C PHE A 2 -7.73 20.20 17.88
N GLY A 3 -6.61 19.49 17.92
CA GLY A 3 -5.55 19.64 16.91
C GLY A 3 -5.92 18.89 15.64
N PHE A 4 -5.56 19.44 14.47
CA PHE A 4 -5.67 18.72 13.19
C PHE A 4 -4.67 17.54 13.16
N VAL A 5 -5.14 16.35 12.79
CA VAL A 5 -4.28 15.18 12.58
C VAL A 5 -3.52 15.30 11.26
N VAL A 6 -4.15 15.89 10.24
CA VAL A 6 -3.56 16.25 8.94
C VAL A 6 -4.02 17.65 8.60
N ASN A 7 -3.07 18.55 8.30
CA ASN A 7 -3.34 19.97 8.12
C ASN A 7 -2.81 20.44 6.76
N ASN A 8 -3.72 20.83 5.87
CA ASN A 8 -3.45 21.42 4.56
C ASN A 8 -2.45 20.61 3.72
N LEU A 9 -2.73 19.29 3.59
CA LEU A 9 -1.91 18.36 2.83
C LEU A 9 -2.43 18.25 1.40
N SER A 10 -1.58 18.60 0.42
CA SER A 10 -1.85 18.35 -1.00
C SER A 10 -0.68 17.62 -1.63
N PHE A 11 -0.94 16.56 -2.37
CA PHE A 11 0.03 15.80 -3.17
C PHE A 11 -0.69 15.01 -4.27
N ASP A 12 0.07 14.53 -5.23
CA ASP A 12 -0.41 13.66 -6.31
C ASP A 12 0.45 12.40 -6.43
N ILE A 13 -0.10 11.36 -7.03
CA ILE A 13 0.61 10.12 -7.37
C ILE A 13 0.50 9.94 -8.88
N LYS A 14 1.64 9.86 -9.55
CA LYS A 14 1.68 9.65 -11.01
C LYS A 14 1.56 8.18 -11.35
N PRO A 15 0.99 7.85 -12.52
CA PRO A 15 0.96 6.47 -12.98
C PRO A 15 2.37 5.84 -13.01
N GLY A 16 2.49 4.63 -12.47
CA GLY A 16 3.74 3.87 -12.45
C GLY A 16 4.81 4.40 -11.51
N GLU A 17 4.48 5.27 -10.54
CA GLU A 17 5.44 5.73 -9.54
C GLU A 17 5.12 5.20 -8.12
N CYS A 18 6.15 5.12 -7.31
CA CYS A 18 6.03 4.93 -5.87
C CYS A 18 6.21 6.29 -5.18
N GLN A 19 5.11 6.79 -4.59
CA GLN A 19 5.10 7.97 -3.71
C GLN A 19 5.24 7.52 -2.26
N GLY A 20 6.31 7.95 -1.60
CA GLY A 20 6.52 7.70 -0.17
C GLY A 20 5.97 8.83 0.69
N VAL A 21 5.31 8.49 1.78
CA VAL A 21 4.93 9.40 2.87
C VAL A 21 5.72 9.01 4.10
N ILE A 22 6.68 9.83 4.47
CA ILE A 22 7.60 9.56 5.59
C ILE A 22 7.28 10.49 6.76
N GLY A 23 7.43 9.96 7.95
CA GLY A 23 7.31 10.74 9.17
C GLY A 23 7.33 9.88 10.43
N PRO A 24 7.50 10.47 11.61
CA PRO A 24 7.45 9.75 12.88
C PRO A 24 6.06 9.16 13.15
N ASN A 25 5.96 8.36 14.19
CA ASN A 25 4.66 7.88 14.66
C ASN A 25 3.80 9.08 15.10
N GLY A 26 2.52 9.05 14.72
CA GLY A 26 1.61 10.18 14.97
C GLY A 26 1.69 11.34 13.97
N ALA A 27 2.56 11.29 12.95
CA ALA A 27 2.67 12.35 11.94
C ALA A 27 1.46 12.51 11.02
N GLY A 28 0.48 11.58 11.05
CA GLY A 28 -0.70 11.62 10.19
C GLY A 28 -0.67 10.67 8.98
N LYS A 29 0.35 9.82 8.85
CA LYS A 29 0.54 8.89 7.72
C LYS A 29 -0.67 7.97 7.49
N THR A 30 -1.05 7.20 8.51
CA THR A 30 -2.22 6.28 8.46
C THR A 30 -3.52 7.04 8.21
N THR A 31 -3.68 8.24 8.80
CA THR A 31 -4.86 9.08 8.56
C THR A 31 -4.94 9.52 7.11
N THR A 32 -3.81 9.87 6.49
CA THR A 32 -3.73 10.20 5.05
C THR A 32 -4.20 9.02 4.20
N ILE A 33 -3.70 7.80 4.45
CA ILE A 33 -4.19 6.59 3.75
C ILE A 33 -5.69 6.38 3.97
N ARG A 34 -6.19 6.53 5.20
CA ARG A 34 -7.61 6.38 5.52
C ARG A 34 -8.49 7.37 4.76
N MET A 35 -8.04 8.62 4.58
CA MET A 35 -8.73 9.61 3.74
C MET A 35 -8.72 9.19 2.26
N CYS A 36 -7.59 8.72 1.74
CA CYS A 36 -7.51 8.19 0.37
C CYS A 36 -8.46 7.00 0.14
N LEU A 37 -8.74 6.21 1.17
CA LEU A 37 -9.67 5.07 1.13
C LEU A 37 -11.15 5.47 1.35
N GLY A 38 -11.43 6.73 1.68
CA GLY A 38 -12.76 7.19 2.07
C GLY A 38 -13.24 6.60 3.42
N LEU A 39 -12.32 6.10 4.26
CA LEU A 39 -12.63 5.61 5.62
C LEU A 39 -12.71 6.74 6.64
N THR A 40 -12.16 7.89 6.30
CA THR A 40 -12.23 9.12 7.09
C THR A 40 -12.45 10.26 6.10
N ALA A 41 -13.49 11.04 6.29
CA ALA A 41 -13.74 12.22 5.47
C ALA A 41 -12.78 13.36 5.91
N PRO A 42 -12.16 14.09 4.98
CA PRO A 42 -11.48 15.33 5.31
C PRO A 42 -12.51 16.42 5.67
N ASP A 43 -12.16 17.30 6.61
CA ASP A 43 -13.00 18.46 6.98
C ASP A 43 -13.10 19.47 5.82
N ALA A 44 -12.06 19.55 4.98
CA ALA A 44 -12.00 20.37 3.77
C ALA A 44 -11.08 19.72 2.72
N GLY A 45 -11.27 20.10 1.46
CA GLY A 45 -10.53 19.52 0.34
C GLY A 45 -11.23 18.30 -0.27
N SER A 46 -10.50 17.58 -1.13
CA SER A 46 -11.06 16.43 -1.85
C SER A 46 -9.97 15.39 -2.15
N VAL A 47 -10.39 14.16 -2.34
CA VAL A 47 -9.56 13.08 -2.86
C VAL A 47 -10.13 12.65 -4.21
N THR A 48 -9.31 12.70 -5.25
CA THR A 48 -9.72 12.42 -6.63
C THR A 48 -8.85 11.36 -7.27
N PHE A 49 -9.45 10.56 -8.15
CA PHE A 49 -8.77 9.54 -8.95
C PHE A 49 -8.99 9.84 -10.42
N HIS A 50 -7.89 10.12 -11.13
CA HIS A 50 -7.92 10.41 -12.55
C HIS A 50 -7.65 9.13 -13.35
N GLN A 51 -8.46 8.88 -14.36
CA GLN A 51 -8.26 7.77 -15.28
C GLN A 51 -8.07 8.32 -16.69
N SER A 52 -7.07 7.81 -17.41
CA SER A 52 -6.82 8.22 -18.80
C SER A 52 -8.08 7.98 -19.65
N GLY A 53 -8.58 9.06 -20.27
CA GLY A 53 -9.76 8.99 -21.17
C GLY A 53 -11.11 8.77 -20.48
N GLN A 54 -11.19 8.87 -19.16
CA GLN A 54 -12.44 8.70 -18.39
C GLN A 54 -12.67 9.90 -17.45
N ASN A 55 -13.89 9.97 -16.89
CA ASN A 55 -14.23 10.97 -15.89
C ASN A 55 -13.39 10.80 -14.63
N THR A 56 -13.07 11.92 -13.98
CA THR A 56 -12.46 11.94 -12.66
C THR A 56 -13.44 11.37 -11.62
N LEU A 57 -12.99 10.42 -10.82
CA LEU A 57 -13.75 9.86 -9.71
C LEU A 57 -13.43 10.60 -8.42
N HIS A 58 -14.42 10.76 -7.55
CA HIS A 58 -14.30 11.51 -6.29
C HIS A 58 -14.65 10.64 -5.09
N MET A 59 -13.83 10.72 -4.03
CA MET A 59 -14.20 10.17 -2.72
C MET A 59 -15.08 11.19 -1.97
N PRO A 60 -16.12 10.73 -1.25
CA PRO A 60 -16.58 9.35 -1.11
C PRO A 60 -17.60 8.91 -2.17
N GLN A 61 -18.03 9.78 -3.07
CA GLN A 61 -19.16 9.56 -3.99
C GLN A 61 -18.97 8.31 -4.87
N ASP A 62 -17.76 8.14 -5.42
CA ASP A 62 -17.40 7.05 -6.33
C ASP A 62 -16.62 5.94 -5.62
N ALA A 63 -16.78 5.79 -4.31
CA ALA A 63 -15.93 4.92 -3.48
C ALA A 63 -15.89 3.47 -3.98
N LEU A 64 -16.99 2.90 -4.49
CA LEU A 64 -17.01 1.53 -5.00
C LEU A 64 -16.14 1.40 -6.25
N ALA A 65 -16.33 2.29 -7.24
CA ALA A 65 -15.56 2.27 -8.48
C ALA A 65 -14.06 2.52 -8.25
N ILE A 66 -13.72 3.33 -7.24
CA ILE A 66 -12.33 3.58 -6.85
C ILE A 66 -11.74 2.35 -6.16
N LYS A 67 -12.45 1.75 -5.19
CA LYS A 67 -11.97 0.58 -4.41
C LYS A 67 -11.70 -0.63 -5.30
N ASP A 68 -12.45 -0.83 -6.35
CA ASP A 68 -12.19 -1.91 -7.33
C ASP A 68 -10.81 -1.81 -8.00
N LYS A 69 -10.21 -0.62 -8.02
CA LYS A 69 -8.90 -0.33 -8.63
C LYS A 69 -7.78 -0.21 -7.61
N LEU A 70 -8.10 -0.36 -6.34
CA LEU A 70 -7.14 -0.26 -5.25
C LEU A 70 -6.76 -1.63 -4.70
N GLY A 71 -5.50 -1.78 -4.35
CA GLY A 71 -5.00 -2.84 -3.48
C GLY A 71 -4.54 -2.24 -2.15
N ILE A 72 -4.89 -2.88 -1.05
CA ILE A 72 -4.64 -2.32 0.29
C ILE A 72 -3.85 -3.32 1.13
N VAL A 73 -2.74 -2.86 1.70
CA VAL A 73 -2.01 -3.58 2.75
C VAL A 73 -1.97 -2.67 3.98
N SER A 74 -2.80 -2.96 4.94
CA SER A 74 -2.86 -2.22 6.21
C SER A 74 -1.71 -2.62 7.14
N GLN A 75 -1.45 -1.81 8.16
CA GLN A 75 -0.42 -2.07 9.16
C GLN A 75 -0.65 -3.42 9.88
N PHE A 76 -1.90 -3.77 10.17
CA PHE A 76 -2.28 -5.06 10.75
C PHE A 76 -2.77 -6.02 9.66
N ASP A 77 -2.36 -7.28 9.76
CA ASP A 77 -2.84 -8.30 8.86
C ASP A 77 -4.32 -8.59 9.11
N SER A 78 -5.11 -8.51 8.03
CA SER A 78 -6.55 -8.81 8.04
C SER A 78 -6.86 -10.11 7.30
N LEU A 79 -5.93 -11.08 7.36
CA LEU A 79 -6.10 -12.41 6.79
C LEU A 79 -7.11 -13.23 7.61
N GLY A 80 -7.90 -14.07 6.94
CA GLY A 80 -8.83 -14.98 7.60
C GLY A 80 -8.07 -16.13 8.27
N PRO A 81 -8.10 -16.25 9.62
CA PRO A 81 -7.26 -17.19 10.36
C PRO A 81 -7.59 -18.66 10.07
N ASP A 82 -8.82 -18.94 9.73
CA ASP A 82 -9.32 -20.30 9.47
C ASP A 82 -9.05 -20.80 8.04
N PHE A 83 -8.65 -19.90 7.15
CA PHE A 83 -8.40 -20.18 5.75
C PHE A 83 -6.93 -20.51 5.49
N SER A 84 -6.70 -21.40 4.51
CA SER A 84 -5.37 -21.60 3.92
C SER A 84 -4.90 -20.37 3.13
N CYS A 85 -3.65 -20.37 2.67
CA CYS A 85 -3.14 -19.29 1.80
C CYS A 85 -3.99 -19.15 0.53
N ALA A 86 -4.30 -20.23 -0.15
CA ALA A 86 -5.10 -20.21 -1.38
C ALA A 86 -6.54 -19.79 -1.11
N GLU A 87 -7.15 -20.25 -0.03
CA GLU A 87 -8.51 -19.88 0.37
C GLU A 87 -8.61 -18.39 0.74
N ASN A 88 -7.61 -17.80 1.42
CA ASN A 88 -7.55 -16.37 1.67
C ASN A 88 -7.61 -15.55 0.37
N LEU A 89 -6.87 -15.99 -0.66
CA LEU A 89 -6.91 -15.34 -1.98
C LEU A 89 -8.26 -15.53 -2.67
N LEU A 90 -8.83 -16.73 -2.61
CA LEU A 90 -10.12 -17.06 -3.21
C LEU A 90 -11.26 -16.23 -2.61
N VAL A 91 -11.37 -16.26 -1.29
CA VAL A 91 -12.42 -15.52 -0.55
C VAL A 91 -12.31 -14.03 -0.83
N PHE A 92 -11.09 -13.48 -0.80
CA PHE A 92 -10.88 -12.05 -1.04
C PHE A 92 -11.21 -11.64 -2.48
N GLY A 93 -10.88 -12.49 -3.47
CA GLY A 93 -11.28 -12.25 -4.86
C GLY A 93 -12.79 -12.21 -5.05
N ARG A 94 -13.54 -13.04 -4.31
CA ARG A 94 -15.01 -13.02 -4.30
C ARG A 94 -15.57 -11.71 -3.75
N TYR A 95 -14.93 -11.06 -2.77
CA TYR A 95 -15.34 -9.73 -2.30
C TYR A 95 -15.26 -8.65 -3.38
N PHE A 96 -14.39 -8.82 -4.38
CA PHE A 96 -14.33 -7.97 -5.58
C PHE A 96 -15.29 -8.43 -6.69
N GLY A 97 -16.18 -9.39 -6.44
CA GLY A 97 -17.12 -9.90 -7.44
C GLY A 97 -16.46 -10.70 -8.57
N LEU A 98 -15.20 -11.13 -8.41
CA LEU A 98 -14.50 -11.92 -9.41
C LEU A 98 -15.07 -13.33 -9.46
N LYS A 99 -15.19 -13.89 -10.68
CA LYS A 99 -15.59 -15.29 -10.87
C LYS A 99 -14.51 -16.25 -10.35
N ASP A 100 -14.91 -17.33 -9.70
CA ASP A 100 -13.98 -18.33 -9.13
C ASP A 100 -12.95 -18.86 -10.15
N ALA A 101 -13.35 -19.04 -11.41
CA ALA A 101 -12.43 -19.46 -12.46
C ALA A 101 -11.27 -18.49 -12.66
N VAL A 102 -11.56 -17.16 -12.68
CA VAL A 102 -10.55 -16.10 -12.81
C VAL A 102 -9.63 -16.08 -11.58
N ILE A 103 -10.21 -16.20 -10.38
CA ILE A 103 -9.43 -16.19 -9.15
C ILE A 103 -8.50 -17.41 -9.11
N LYS A 104 -9.02 -18.60 -9.41
CA LYS A 104 -8.24 -19.87 -9.42
C LYS A 104 -7.08 -19.82 -10.42
N GLU A 105 -7.23 -19.15 -11.55
CA GLU A 105 -6.14 -18.92 -12.50
C GLU A 105 -5.06 -17.98 -11.94
N ARG A 106 -5.46 -16.96 -11.14
CA ARG A 106 -4.54 -15.99 -10.54
C ARG A 106 -3.79 -16.52 -9.31
N ILE A 107 -4.40 -17.40 -8.52
CA ILE A 107 -3.85 -17.92 -7.26
C ILE A 107 -2.42 -18.46 -7.41
N PRO A 108 -2.07 -19.32 -8.37
CA PRO A 108 -0.70 -19.82 -8.52
C PRO A 108 0.33 -18.71 -8.71
N LYS A 109 0.02 -17.73 -9.57
CA LYS A 109 0.89 -16.57 -9.86
C LYS A 109 1.07 -15.68 -8.62
N LEU A 110 0.00 -15.47 -7.84
CA LEU A 110 0.02 -14.68 -6.61
C LEU A 110 0.81 -15.39 -5.51
N LEU A 111 0.69 -16.69 -5.37
CA LEU A 111 1.47 -17.48 -4.41
C LEU A 111 2.95 -17.54 -4.81
N GLU A 112 3.27 -17.64 -6.09
CA GLU A 112 4.63 -17.53 -6.59
C GLU A 112 5.22 -16.13 -6.31
N PHE A 113 4.45 -15.08 -6.61
CA PHE A 113 4.83 -13.71 -6.28
C PHE A 113 5.11 -13.55 -4.77
N ALA A 114 4.33 -14.15 -3.90
CA ALA A 114 4.53 -14.13 -2.46
C ALA A 114 5.65 -15.08 -1.96
N ALA A 115 6.24 -15.92 -2.83
CA ALA A 115 7.12 -17.04 -2.47
C ALA A 115 6.44 -17.98 -1.44
N LEU A 116 5.19 -18.36 -1.72
CA LEU A 116 4.35 -19.23 -0.89
C LEU A 116 3.75 -20.40 -1.67
N THR A 117 4.27 -20.74 -2.85
CA THR A 117 3.74 -21.84 -3.70
C THR A 117 3.68 -23.18 -2.94
N SER A 118 4.74 -23.50 -2.18
CA SER A 118 4.79 -24.74 -1.37
C SER A 118 3.92 -24.69 -0.09
N LYS A 119 3.26 -23.56 0.16
CA LYS A 119 2.41 -23.27 1.33
C LYS A 119 0.98 -22.94 0.93
N ALA A 120 0.57 -23.30 -0.29
CA ALA A 120 -0.78 -22.98 -0.81
C ALA A 120 -1.89 -23.42 0.16
N ASP A 121 -1.78 -24.63 0.68
CA ASP A 121 -2.78 -25.26 1.57
C ASP A 121 -2.48 -25.07 3.06
N ALA A 122 -1.34 -24.42 3.40
CA ALA A 122 -0.98 -24.16 4.79
C ALA A 122 -1.92 -23.13 5.41
N LYS A 123 -2.29 -23.35 6.68
CA LYS A 123 -3.06 -22.40 7.48
C LYS A 123 -2.18 -21.25 7.98
N LEU A 124 -2.80 -20.14 8.35
CA LEU A 124 -2.06 -18.97 8.84
C LEU A 124 -1.25 -19.23 10.10
N SER A 125 -1.67 -20.18 10.95
CA SER A 125 -0.92 -20.61 12.14
C SER A 125 0.46 -21.21 11.81
N GLU A 126 0.62 -21.75 10.59
CA GLU A 126 1.86 -22.35 10.11
C GLU A 126 2.81 -21.37 9.43
N LEU A 127 2.40 -20.10 9.31
CA LEU A 127 3.16 -19.06 8.63
C LEU A 127 3.90 -18.17 9.62
N SER A 128 5.14 -17.82 9.29
CA SER A 128 5.85 -16.73 9.97
C SER A 128 5.21 -15.37 9.70
N GLY A 129 5.52 -14.35 10.52
CA GLY A 129 5.03 -12.98 10.30
C GLY A 129 5.37 -12.45 8.90
N GLY A 130 6.61 -12.68 8.43
CA GLY A 130 7.03 -12.30 7.09
C GLY A 130 6.27 -13.04 5.98
N MET A 131 5.90 -14.31 6.19
CA MET A 131 5.05 -15.06 5.25
C MET A 131 3.63 -14.51 5.20
N LYS A 132 3.04 -14.21 6.37
CA LYS A 132 1.71 -13.57 6.46
C LYS A 132 1.71 -12.21 5.75
N ARG A 133 2.75 -11.40 5.94
CA ARG A 133 2.86 -10.10 5.28
C ARG A 133 2.96 -10.20 3.76
N ARG A 134 3.70 -11.19 3.25
CA ARG A 134 3.75 -11.48 1.80
C ARG A 134 2.43 -11.99 1.25
N LEU A 135 1.71 -12.79 2.02
CA LEU A 135 0.35 -13.21 1.65
C LEU A 135 -0.62 -12.03 1.62
N SER A 136 -0.53 -11.09 2.59
CA SER A 136 -1.32 -9.86 2.60
C SER A 136 -1.06 -9.01 1.34
N LEU A 137 0.20 -8.92 0.89
CA LEU A 137 0.53 -8.23 -0.36
C LEU A 137 -0.03 -8.97 -1.59
N ALA A 138 0.09 -10.30 -1.66
CA ALA A 138 -0.48 -11.09 -2.74
C ALA A 138 -2.01 -10.94 -2.80
N ARG A 139 -2.68 -10.93 -1.64
CA ARG A 139 -4.10 -10.70 -1.53
C ARG A 139 -4.51 -9.33 -2.08
N ALA A 140 -3.74 -8.29 -1.78
CA ALA A 140 -3.99 -6.95 -2.30
C ALA A 140 -3.86 -6.83 -3.83
N LEU A 141 -3.33 -7.86 -4.51
CA LEU A 141 -3.17 -7.94 -5.96
C LEU A 141 -4.25 -8.78 -6.65
N VAL A 142 -5.17 -9.40 -5.91
CA VAL A 142 -6.16 -10.34 -6.46
C VAL A 142 -7.05 -9.70 -7.54
N ASN A 143 -7.46 -8.44 -7.32
CA ASN A 143 -8.29 -7.68 -8.26
C ASN A 143 -7.49 -6.97 -9.37
N ASP A 144 -6.15 -7.19 -9.45
CA ASP A 144 -5.25 -6.52 -10.39
C ASP A 144 -5.31 -4.99 -10.30
N PRO A 145 -5.05 -4.40 -9.13
CA PRO A 145 -5.23 -2.97 -8.87
C PRO A 145 -4.30 -2.09 -9.71
N GLN A 146 -4.70 -0.85 -9.95
CA GLN A 146 -3.87 0.18 -10.57
C GLN A 146 -2.99 0.91 -9.54
N LEU A 147 -3.50 1.07 -8.31
CA LEU A 147 -2.81 1.73 -7.21
C LEU A 147 -2.82 0.84 -5.96
N LEU A 148 -1.67 0.70 -5.34
CA LEU A 148 -1.49 0.04 -4.04
C LEU A 148 -1.32 1.08 -2.95
N LEU A 149 -2.08 0.95 -1.87
CA LEU A 149 -1.96 1.75 -0.66
C LEU A 149 -1.36 0.86 0.44
N LEU A 150 -0.12 1.14 0.84
CA LEU A 150 0.65 0.31 1.76
C LEU A 150 0.98 1.09 3.02
N ASP A 151 0.36 0.70 4.14
CA ASP A 151 0.61 1.34 5.44
C ASP A 151 1.67 0.56 6.22
N GLU A 152 2.88 1.10 6.27
CA GLU A 152 4.05 0.52 6.95
C GLU A 152 4.27 -0.96 6.62
N PRO A 153 4.43 -1.35 5.33
CA PRO A 153 4.35 -2.74 4.89
C PRO A 153 5.47 -3.64 5.42
N THR A 154 6.58 -3.09 5.90
CA THR A 154 7.73 -3.87 6.38
C THR A 154 7.98 -3.75 7.88
N THR A 155 7.12 -3.05 8.62
CA THR A 155 7.22 -2.93 10.06
C THR A 155 7.12 -4.30 10.73
N GLY A 156 8.05 -4.59 11.65
CA GLY A 156 8.11 -5.87 12.37
C GLY A 156 8.70 -7.04 11.58
N LEU A 157 9.16 -6.83 10.35
CA LEU A 157 9.85 -7.85 9.57
C LEU A 157 11.35 -7.91 9.91
N ASP A 158 11.89 -9.12 9.92
CA ASP A 158 13.34 -9.33 9.92
C ASP A 158 14.00 -8.77 8.65
N PRO A 159 15.31 -8.53 8.63
CA PRO A 159 15.99 -7.92 7.49
C PRO A 159 15.81 -8.70 6.17
N GLN A 160 15.80 -10.04 6.22
CA GLN A 160 15.66 -10.86 5.02
C GLN A 160 14.24 -10.76 4.44
N ALA A 161 13.21 -10.87 5.28
CA ALA A 161 11.82 -10.70 4.87
C ALA A 161 11.56 -9.29 4.33
N ARG A 162 12.18 -8.25 4.92
CA ARG A 162 12.10 -6.87 4.45
C ARG A 162 12.69 -6.71 3.05
N HIS A 163 13.89 -7.23 2.79
CA HIS A 163 14.52 -7.18 1.47
C HIS A 163 13.65 -7.85 0.40
N LEU A 164 13.11 -9.02 0.70
CA LEU A 164 12.23 -9.73 -0.21
C LEU A 164 10.96 -8.93 -0.51
N MET A 165 10.38 -8.27 0.51
CA MET A 165 9.23 -7.38 0.32
C MET A 165 9.59 -6.21 -0.62
N TRP A 166 10.73 -5.56 -0.41
CA TRP A 166 11.19 -4.46 -1.26
C TRP A 166 11.37 -4.89 -2.72
N GLU A 167 11.96 -6.05 -2.99
CA GLU A 167 12.10 -6.59 -4.34
C GLU A 167 10.73 -6.80 -5.01
N ARG A 168 9.74 -7.30 -4.25
CA ARG A 168 8.38 -7.48 -4.78
C ARG A 168 7.73 -6.14 -5.13
N LEU A 169 7.84 -5.15 -4.26
CA LEU A 169 7.30 -3.82 -4.50
C LEU A 169 7.97 -3.12 -5.69
N GLN A 170 9.30 -3.22 -5.83
CA GLN A 170 10.02 -2.69 -6.99
C GLN A 170 9.53 -3.33 -8.31
N ARG A 171 9.32 -4.65 -8.33
CA ARG A 171 8.76 -5.34 -9.52
C ARG A 171 7.39 -4.81 -9.90
N LEU A 172 6.52 -4.53 -8.93
CA LEU A 172 5.19 -3.96 -9.20
C LEU A 172 5.28 -2.57 -9.84
N VAL A 173 6.18 -1.71 -9.36
CA VAL A 173 6.42 -0.39 -9.97
C VAL A 173 6.97 -0.54 -11.38
N GLN A 174 7.93 -1.46 -11.63
CA GLN A 174 8.45 -1.76 -12.96
C GLN A 174 7.38 -2.29 -13.93
N GLN A 175 6.36 -2.96 -13.40
CA GLN A 175 5.19 -3.42 -14.17
C GLN A 175 4.14 -2.33 -14.40
N GLY A 176 4.41 -1.08 -13.99
CA GLY A 176 3.54 0.07 -14.19
C GLY A 176 2.49 0.28 -13.09
N LYS A 177 2.53 -0.48 -12.00
CA LYS A 177 1.66 -0.24 -10.85
C LYS A 177 2.10 1.01 -10.09
N SER A 178 1.13 1.81 -9.65
CA SER A 178 1.38 2.94 -8.76
C SER A 178 1.33 2.50 -7.31
N ILE A 179 2.14 3.10 -6.45
CA ILE A 179 2.19 2.77 -5.02
C ILE A 179 2.17 4.05 -4.19
N LEU A 180 1.29 4.12 -3.19
CA LEU A 180 1.41 5.03 -2.06
C LEU A 180 1.91 4.23 -0.86
N LEU A 181 3.10 4.56 -0.39
CA LEU A 181 3.78 3.88 0.71
C LEU A 181 3.92 4.81 1.90
N THR A 182 3.42 4.42 3.08
CA THR A 182 3.80 5.10 4.32
C THR A 182 4.90 4.32 5.04
N THR A 183 5.86 5.03 5.59
CA THR A 183 6.94 4.43 6.38
C THR A 183 7.56 5.44 7.34
N HIS A 184 8.23 4.93 8.36
CA HIS A 184 9.13 5.71 9.22
C HIS A 184 10.61 5.33 8.99
N PHE A 185 10.87 4.37 8.05
CA PHE A 185 12.21 3.93 7.70
C PHE A 185 12.72 4.68 6.47
N MET A 186 13.82 5.42 6.61
CA MET A 186 14.44 6.18 5.51
C MET A 186 15.01 5.26 4.42
N ASP A 187 15.61 4.15 4.80
CA ASP A 187 16.19 3.15 3.88
C ASP A 187 15.12 2.51 2.98
N GLU A 188 13.93 2.23 3.52
CA GLU A 188 12.79 1.77 2.72
C GLU A 188 12.36 2.80 1.69
N ALA A 189 12.19 4.03 2.13
CA ALA A 189 11.78 5.11 1.26
C ALA A 189 12.84 5.43 0.18
N GLU A 190 14.11 5.47 0.57
CA GLU A 190 15.22 5.64 -0.38
C GLU A 190 15.30 4.51 -1.41
N ARG A 191 14.92 3.30 -1.05
CA ARG A 191 15.00 2.14 -1.93
C ARG A 191 13.82 2.06 -2.90
N LEU A 192 12.61 2.36 -2.43
CA LEU A 192 11.37 2.09 -3.16
C LEU A 192 10.79 3.31 -3.85
N CYS A 193 10.88 4.50 -3.25
CA CYS A 193 10.11 5.64 -3.69
C CYS A 193 10.81 6.45 -4.78
N ASN A 194 10.03 6.93 -5.74
CA ASN A 194 10.45 7.91 -6.75
C ASN A 194 10.39 9.34 -6.20
N ARG A 195 9.33 9.62 -5.43
CA ARG A 195 9.08 10.89 -4.75
C ARG A 195 8.78 10.64 -3.28
N LEU A 196 9.14 11.61 -2.45
CA LEU A 196 8.97 11.59 -1.01
C LEU A 196 8.21 12.80 -0.54
N LEU A 197 7.25 12.57 0.33
CA LEU A 197 6.52 13.56 1.09
C LEU A 197 6.88 13.37 2.56
N VAL A 198 7.48 14.36 3.19
CA VAL A 198 7.82 14.31 4.61
C VAL A 198 6.72 14.96 5.41
N LEU A 199 6.12 14.20 6.33
CA LEU A 199 5.11 14.67 7.26
C LEU A 199 5.67 14.77 8.67
N ASP A 200 5.34 15.86 9.35
CA ASP A 200 5.54 16.02 10.79
C ASP A 200 4.36 16.76 11.40
N HIS A 201 3.83 16.25 12.52
CA HIS A 201 2.66 16.83 13.20
C HIS A 201 1.50 17.21 12.25
N GLY A 202 1.19 16.33 11.30
CA GLY A 202 0.11 16.52 10.31
C GLY A 202 0.42 17.54 9.20
N LYS A 203 1.60 18.11 9.15
CA LYS A 203 1.99 19.13 8.16
C LYS A 203 3.01 18.58 7.17
N LYS A 204 2.89 19.02 5.92
CA LYS A 204 3.89 18.76 4.89
C LYS A 204 5.13 19.63 5.17
N MET A 205 6.25 18.99 5.51
CA MET A 205 7.53 19.65 5.73
C MET A 205 8.28 19.89 4.43
N THR A 206 8.30 18.87 3.58
CA THR A 206 8.92 18.96 2.25
C THR A 206 8.34 17.89 1.35
N GLU A 207 8.46 18.11 0.05
CA GLU A 207 8.12 17.13 -1.00
C GLU A 207 9.12 17.30 -2.14
N GLY A 208 9.57 16.19 -2.71
CA GLY A 208 10.49 16.24 -3.83
C GLY A 208 10.85 14.85 -4.35
N ARG A 209 11.68 14.83 -5.41
CA ARG A 209 12.28 13.59 -5.87
C ARG A 209 13.25 13.07 -4.82
N LYS A 210 13.48 11.79 -4.79
CA LYS A 210 14.39 11.10 -3.87
C LYS A 210 15.75 11.81 -3.68
N LEU A 211 16.31 12.38 -4.74
CA LEU A 211 17.59 13.09 -4.71
C LEU A 211 17.52 14.43 -3.97
N ASP A 212 16.35 15.08 -3.93
CA ASP A 212 16.16 16.42 -3.37
C ASP A 212 15.88 16.38 -1.87
N CYS A 213 15.43 15.22 -1.36
CA CYS A 213 15.01 15.04 0.04
C CYS A 213 16.11 14.48 0.96
N LYS A 214 17.35 14.36 0.50
CA LYS A 214 18.46 13.97 1.38
C LYS A 214 18.70 15.06 2.42
N PRO A 215 18.80 14.71 3.72
CA PRO A 215 19.23 15.68 4.72
C PRO A 215 20.59 16.22 4.30
N ARG A 216 20.70 17.56 4.22
CA ARG A 216 22.01 18.20 4.07
C ARG A 216 22.88 17.66 5.22
N ARG A 217 23.90 16.87 4.90
CA ARG A 217 24.94 16.54 5.88
C ARG A 217 25.43 17.88 6.40
N GLN A 218 25.14 18.18 7.66
CA GLN A 218 25.82 19.24 8.36
C GLN A 218 27.31 18.83 8.36
N SER A 219 28.08 19.53 7.57
CA SER A 219 29.54 19.47 7.66
C SER A 219 29.92 19.93 9.06
N LEU A 220 30.38 19.00 9.87
CA LEU A 220 31.12 19.29 11.09
C LEU A 220 32.46 19.92 10.73
#